data_072f0518ff83eeb85dccb5739669a2b1
#
_entry.id   072f0518ff83eeb85dccb5739669a2b1
#
_cell.length_a   1.000
_cell.length_b   1.000
_cell.length_c   1.000
_cell.angle_alpha   90.00
_cell.angle_beta   90.00
_cell.angle_gamma   90.00
#
_symmetry.space_group_name_H-M   'P 1'
#
loop_
_entity.id
_entity.type
_entity.pdbx_description
1 polymer ?
#
loop_
_entity_poly.entity_id
_entity_poly.type
_entity_poly.pdbx_seq_one_letter_code
_entity_poly.pdbx_strand_id
1 'polypeptide(L)'
;YSCIVYRIDRFRVLDHGTYWLTETPDKYSKIEGSTHYRIATWALMEDLKTGAKFLYTNTHLSYDSEPVRLAQIKIMKQHMYELNQKYGAQLPHFLTGDFNMRDSEENYTYVLNWQLRMRDMWSTARKSVDNCSASASRIDYIYATTNVFSTYAQWDNRKTEDGFWMSDHNPIWADVYFRTST
;
A
#
# COMPACT_ATOMS: atom_id res chain seq x y z
N TYR A 1 10.17 6.86 6.91
CA TYR A 1 10.71 5.87 5.94
C TYR A 1 9.58 4.95 5.51
N SER A 2 9.46 4.68 4.19
CA SER A 2 8.46 3.75 3.63
C SER A 2 9.18 2.48 3.17
N CYS A 3 9.69 1.69 4.11
CA CYS A 3 10.45 0.48 3.81
C CYS A 3 9.55 -0.69 3.40
N ILE A 4 10.11 -1.63 2.62
CA ILE A 4 9.52 -2.93 2.31
C ILE A 4 10.41 -3.99 2.95
N VAL A 5 9.82 -4.83 3.81
CA VAL A 5 10.51 -5.94 4.47
C VAL A 5 9.93 -7.25 3.96
N TYR A 6 10.77 -8.22 3.63
CA TYR A 6 10.35 -9.49 3.05
C TYR A 6 11.22 -10.67 3.50
N ARG A 7 10.71 -11.87 3.37
CA ARG A 7 11.44 -13.10 3.64
C ARG A 7 12.34 -13.45 2.46
N ILE A 8 13.65 -13.45 2.68
CA ILE A 8 14.67 -13.75 1.65
C ILE A 8 14.68 -15.22 1.21
N ASP A 9 14.17 -16.13 2.05
CA ASP A 9 14.01 -17.55 1.72
C ASP A 9 12.78 -17.82 0.85
N ARG A 10 11.90 -16.81 0.70
CA ARG A 10 10.67 -16.92 -0.06
C ARG A 10 10.63 -16.01 -1.28
N PHE A 11 11.19 -14.82 -1.20
CA PHE A 11 11.09 -13.80 -2.23
C PHE A 11 12.46 -13.28 -2.66
N ARG A 12 12.56 -12.90 -3.92
CA ARG A 12 13.72 -12.21 -4.51
C ARG A 12 13.26 -10.87 -5.10
N VAL A 13 14.02 -9.82 -4.84
CA VAL A 13 13.85 -8.52 -5.50
C VAL A 13 14.56 -8.56 -6.85
N LEU A 14 13.85 -8.25 -7.91
CA LEU A 14 14.39 -8.19 -9.28
C LEU A 14 14.74 -6.77 -9.68
N ASP A 15 13.96 -5.77 -9.23
CA ASP A 15 14.22 -4.34 -9.42
C ASP A 15 13.52 -3.55 -8.31
N HIS A 16 13.98 -2.36 -7.99
CA HIS A 16 13.40 -1.52 -6.95
C HIS A 16 13.74 -0.05 -7.14
N GLY A 17 13.03 0.81 -6.43
CA GLY A 17 13.32 2.23 -6.39
C GLY A 17 12.52 2.98 -5.34
N THR A 18 12.85 4.24 -5.18
CA THR A 18 12.14 5.19 -4.32
C THR A 18 12.02 6.50 -5.06
N TYR A 19 10.87 7.16 -4.95
CA TYR A 19 10.62 8.46 -5.56
C TYR A 19 9.85 9.38 -4.61
N TRP A 20 10.00 10.68 -4.83
CA TRP A 20 9.29 11.70 -4.08
C TRP A 20 7.85 11.84 -4.62
N LEU A 21 6.88 12.01 -3.71
CA LEU A 21 5.48 12.20 -4.07
C LEU A 21 5.22 13.66 -4.49
N THR A 22 5.90 14.08 -5.54
CA THR A 22 5.86 15.43 -6.10
C THR A 22 5.93 15.37 -7.63
N GLU A 23 5.71 16.49 -8.30
CA GLU A 23 5.87 16.63 -9.76
C GLU A 23 7.33 16.43 -10.23
N THR A 24 8.29 16.45 -9.29
CA THR A 24 9.71 16.19 -9.57
C THR A 24 10.19 14.98 -8.76
N PRO A 25 9.72 13.74 -9.11
CA PRO A 25 9.90 12.55 -8.28
C PRO A 25 11.36 12.15 -8.07
N ASP A 26 12.25 12.52 -8.97
CA ASP A 26 13.68 12.22 -8.90
C ASP A 26 14.50 13.27 -8.13
N LYS A 27 13.85 14.33 -7.65
CA LYS A 27 14.50 15.42 -6.91
C LYS A 27 13.96 15.51 -5.50
N TYR A 28 14.84 15.77 -4.54
CA TYR A 28 14.45 16.07 -3.18
C TYR A 28 13.50 17.27 -3.15
N SER A 29 12.22 16.99 -3.00
CA SER A 29 11.16 17.99 -3.08
C SER A 29 9.95 17.55 -2.27
N LYS A 30 9.06 18.49 -1.97
CA LYS A 30 7.75 18.23 -1.37
C LYS A 30 6.68 19.01 -2.12
N ILE A 31 5.47 18.48 -2.11
CA ILE A 31 4.32 19.16 -2.72
C ILE A 31 3.95 20.38 -1.89
N GLU A 32 3.46 21.43 -2.53
CA GLU A 32 2.97 22.62 -1.85
C GLU A 32 1.84 22.27 -0.87
N GLY A 33 1.87 22.88 0.31
CA GLY A 33 0.94 22.58 1.40
C GLY A 33 1.28 21.34 2.23
N SER A 34 2.30 20.57 1.84
CA SER A 34 2.78 19.45 2.67
C SER A 34 3.83 19.90 3.67
N THR A 35 3.63 19.59 4.95
CA THR A 35 4.61 19.83 6.01
C THR A 35 5.85 18.94 5.84
N HIS A 36 5.64 17.69 5.42
CA HIS A 36 6.68 16.66 5.33
C HIS A 36 6.99 16.26 3.91
N TYR A 37 8.25 15.87 3.68
CA TYR A 37 8.67 15.20 2.47
C TYR A 37 8.13 13.78 2.46
N ARG A 38 7.38 13.41 1.43
CA ARG A 38 6.74 12.08 1.29
C ARG A 38 7.30 11.34 0.11
N ILE A 39 7.49 10.05 0.28
CA ILE A 39 8.05 9.14 -0.72
C ILE A 39 7.16 7.92 -0.90
N ALA A 40 7.32 7.26 -2.03
CA ALA A 40 6.90 5.88 -2.22
C ALA A 40 8.12 5.02 -2.58
N THR A 41 8.21 3.86 -1.97
CA THR A 41 9.22 2.83 -2.28
C THR A 41 8.53 1.68 -2.99
N TRP A 42 9.13 1.18 -4.06
CA TRP A 42 8.58 0.06 -4.83
C TRP A 42 9.61 -1.04 -5.07
N ALA A 43 9.13 -2.24 -5.29
CA ALA A 43 9.93 -3.39 -5.69
C ALA A 43 9.17 -4.28 -6.67
N LEU A 44 9.89 -4.77 -7.70
CA LEU A 44 9.48 -5.92 -8.50
C LEU A 44 10.01 -7.16 -7.80
N MET A 45 9.11 -8.05 -7.42
CA MET A 45 9.40 -9.22 -6.62
C MET A 45 9.06 -10.51 -7.35
N GLU A 46 9.80 -11.57 -7.03
CA GLU A 46 9.54 -12.93 -7.49
C GLU A 46 9.39 -13.87 -6.30
N ASP A 47 8.33 -14.67 -6.30
CA ASP A 47 8.15 -15.79 -5.37
C ASP A 47 9.02 -16.97 -5.82
N LEU A 48 10.03 -17.31 -5.04
CA LEU A 48 11.00 -18.38 -5.36
C LEU A 48 10.39 -19.79 -5.41
N LYS A 49 9.19 -19.99 -4.85
CA LYS A 49 8.51 -21.29 -4.89
C LYS A 49 7.69 -21.48 -6.16
N THR A 50 7.12 -20.41 -6.68
CA THR A 50 6.17 -20.47 -7.79
C THR A 50 6.68 -19.83 -9.07
N GLY A 51 7.74 -19.02 -8.99
CA GLY A 51 8.22 -18.15 -10.08
C GLY A 51 7.30 -16.95 -10.35
N ALA A 52 6.24 -16.78 -9.57
CA ALA A 52 5.28 -15.70 -9.74
C ALA A 52 5.94 -14.34 -9.48
N LYS A 53 5.70 -13.38 -10.38
CA LYS A 53 6.17 -12.00 -10.22
C LYS A 53 5.04 -11.09 -9.81
N PHE A 54 5.34 -10.07 -9.02
CA PHE A 54 4.41 -9.03 -8.60
C PHE A 54 5.15 -7.74 -8.27
N LEU A 55 4.43 -6.63 -8.35
CA LEU A 55 4.91 -5.32 -7.90
C LEU A 55 4.41 -5.04 -6.48
N TYR A 56 5.20 -4.34 -5.72
CA TYR A 56 4.87 -3.91 -4.36
C TYR A 56 5.28 -2.46 -4.18
N THR A 57 4.37 -1.63 -3.70
CA THR A 57 4.63 -0.22 -3.38
C THR A 57 4.24 0.04 -1.93
N ASN A 58 5.07 0.77 -1.19
CA ASN A 58 4.77 1.22 0.16
C ASN A 58 4.96 2.73 0.28
N THR A 59 4.05 3.40 1.01
CA THR A 59 4.05 4.85 1.15
C THR A 59 3.62 5.30 2.54
N HIS A 60 3.77 6.60 2.81
CA HIS A 60 3.17 7.31 3.93
C HIS A 60 2.75 8.69 3.43
N LEU A 61 1.45 8.90 3.23
CA LEU A 61 0.90 10.15 2.70
C LEU A 61 0.89 11.27 3.73
N SER A 62 0.67 12.49 3.28
CA SER A 62 0.56 13.65 4.15
C SER A 62 -0.70 13.62 5.01
N TYR A 63 -0.58 14.03 6.26
CA TYR A 63 -1.73 14.24 7.14
C TYR A 63 -2.33 15.67 7.01
N ASP A 64 -1.69 16.56 6.26
CA ASP A 64 -2.02 17.99 6.24
C ASP A 64 -3.45 18.28 5.74
N SER A 65 -3.81 17.80 4.54
CA SER A 65 -5.14 18.01 3.97
C SER A 65 -5.50 17.00 2.88
N GLU A 66 -6.80 16.85 2.60
CA GLU A 66 -7.29 16.01 1.51
C GLU A 66 -6.73 16.41 0.12
N PRO A 67 -6.69 17.70 -0.27
CA PRO A 67 -6.12 18.10 -1.57
C PRO A 67 -4.64 17.72 -1.70
N VAL A 68 -3.84 17.86 -0.66
CA VAL A 68 -2.42 17.45 -0.64
C VAL A 68 -2.30 15.94 -0.81
N ARG A 69 -3.09 15.16 -0.05
CA ARG A 69 -3.14 13.70 -0.22
C ARG A 69 -3.57 13.28 -1.61
N LEU A 70 -4.59 13.92 -2.17
CA LEU A 70 -5.08 13.62 -3.52
C LEU A 70 -3.99 13.84 -4.57
N ALA A 71 -3.24 14.93 -4.47
CA ALA A 71 -2.12 15.20 -5.38
C ALA A 71 -1.03 14.12 -5.26
N GLN A 72 -0.67 13.71 -4.04
CA GLN A 72 0.27 12.62 -3.80
C GLN A 72 -0.24 11.27 -4.33
N ILE A 73 -1.53 10.97 -4.15
CA ILE A 73 -2.16 9.75 -4.68
C ILE A 73 -2.10 9.74 -6.22
N LYS A 74 -2.37 10.86 -6.89
CA LYS A 74 -2.29 10.95 -8.35
C LYS A 74 -0.88 10.64 -8.85
N ILE A 75 0.13 11.24 -8.26
CA ILE A 75 1.53 10.99 -8.60
C ILE A 75 1.89 9.51 -8.37
N MET A 76 1.57 8.98 -7.21
CA MET A 76 1.84 7.60 -6.86
C MET A 76 1.16 6.61 -7.81
N LYS A 77 -0.12 6.80 -8.07
CA LYS A 77 -0.90 5.92 -8.96
C LYS A 77 -0.42 5.98 -10.41
N GLN A 78 0.02 7.14 -10.88
CA GLN A 78 0.63 7.28 -12.20
C GLN A 78 1.92 6.46 -12.28
N HIS A 79 2.82 6.57 -11.31
CA HIS A 79 4.04 5.77 -11.26
C HIS A 79 3.75 4.26 -11.16
N MET A 80 2.78 3.85 -10.35
CA MET A 80 2.36 2.46 -10.28
C MET A 80 1.86 1.93 -11.62
N TYR A 81 1.08 2.72 -12.33
CA TYR A 81 0.61 2.38 -13.69
C TYR A 81 1.80 2.21 -14.64
N GLU A 82 2.75 3.13 -14.65
CA GLU A 82 3.97 3.07 -15.48
C GLU A 82 4.82 1.85 -15.17
N LEU A 83 4.97 1.49 -13.89
CA LEU A 83 5.64 0.25 -13.46
C LEU A 83 4.94 -1.00 -14.02
N ASN A 84 3.60 -1.04 -13.97
CA ASN A 84 2.86 -2.14 -14.57
C ASN A 84 3.02 -2.17 -16.10
N GLN A 85 3.06 -1.03 -16.78
CA GLN A 85 3.34 -1.00 -18.24
C GLN A 85 4.74 -1.51 -18.55
N LYS A 86 5.73 -1.14 -17.73
CA LYS A 86 7.15 -1.53 -17.90
C LYS A 86 7.39 -3.03 -17.68
N TYR A 87 6.83 -3.59 -16.59
CA TYR A 87 7.16 -4.96 -16.18
C TYR A 87 6.10 -6.00 -16.52
N GLY A 88 4.88 -5.59 -16.78
CA GLY A 88 3.75 -6.42 -17.17
C GLY A 88 2.43 -5.83 -16.71
N ALA A 89 1.59 -5.45 -17.67
CA ALA A 89 0.31 -4.77 -17.40
C ALA A 89 -0.64 -5.57 -16.50
N GLN A 90 -0.51 -6.89 -16.47
CA GLN A 90 -1.33 -7.80 -15.67
C GLN A 90 -0.64 -8.27 -14.38
N LEU A 91 0.57 -7.81 -14.10
CA LEU A 91 1.23 -8.17 -12.84
C LEU A 91 0.39 -7.67 -11.66
N PRO A 92 0.18 -8.52 -10.64
CA PRO A 92 -0.34 -8.07 -9.36
C PRO A 92 0.50 -6.91 -8.83
N HIS A 93 -0.16 -5.87 -8.33
CA HIS A 93 0.51 -4.74 -7.71
C HIS A 93 -0.11 -4.50 -6.34
N PHE A 94 0.67 -4.66 -5.30
CA PHE A 94 0.30 -4.37 -3.93
C PHE A 94 0.68 -2.94 -3.57
N LEU A 95 -0.17 -2.28 -2.82
CA LEU A 95 0.07 -0.94 -2.30
C LEU A 95 -0.29 -0.93 -0.81
N THR A 96 0.69 -0.60 0.01
CA THR A 96 0.52 -0.54 1.47
C THR A 96 1.00 0.79 2.05
N GLY A 97 0.61 1.07 3.27
CA GLY A 97 1.13 2.20 4.04
C GLY A 97 0.10 2.90 4.89
N ASP A 98 0.57 3.96 5.52
CA ASP A 98 -0.26 4.96 6.18
C ASP A 98 -0.74 6.00 5.17
N PHE A 99 -2.03 5.99 4.89
CA PHE A 99 -2.63 6.92 3.93
C PHE A 99 -3.16 8.20 4.58
N ASN A 100 -3.14 8.29 5.92
CA ASN A 100 -3.68 9.42 6.67
C ASN A 100 -5.10 9.84 6.23
N MET A 101 -5.90 8.88 5.76
CA MET A 101 -7.26 9.10 5.31
C MET A 101 -8.18 7.98 5.81
N ARG A 102 -9.46 8.26 5.94
CA ARG A 102 -10.49 7.28 6.23
C ARG A 102 -11.12 6.76 4.94
N ASP A 103 -11.76 5.60 5.02
CA ASP A 103 -12.50 5.00 3.90
C ASP A 103 -13.75 5.78 3.49
N SER A 104 -14.21 6.71 4.32
CA SER A 104 -15.30 7.65 4.02
C SER A 104 -14.85 8.88 3.20
N GLU A 105 -13.55 9.11 3.03
CA GLU A 105 -13.01 10.25 2.27
C GLU A 105 -12.99 9.94 0.76
N GLU A 106 -13.14 10.97 -0.08
CA GLU A 106 -13.09 10.83 -1.54
C GLU A 106 -11.75 10.26 -2.03
N ASN A 107 -10.67 10.60 -1.37
CA ASN A 107 -9.32 10.11 -1.67
C ASN A 107 -9.22 8.57 -1.64
N TYR A 108 -9.97 7.90 -0.77
CA TYR A 108 -10.07 6.45 -0.74
C TYR A 108 -10.62 5.90 -2.06
N THR A 109 -11.71 6.48 -2.55
CA THR A 109 -12.32 6.11 -3.84
C THR A 109 -11.35 6.35 -5.01
N TYR A 110 -10.53 7.39 -4.92
CA TYR A 110 -9.48 7.67 -5.91
C TYR A 110 -8.43 6.57 -5.97
N VAL A 111 -7.95 6.09 -4.80
CA VAL A 111 -7.00 4.96 -4.75
C VAL A 111 -7.59 3.72 -5.42
N LEU A 112 -8.86 3.43 -5.20
CA LEU A 112 -9.50 2.24 -5.75
C LEU A 112 -9.71 2.30 -7.27
N ASN A 113 -10.05 3.47 -7.82
CA ASN A 113 -10.62 3.55 -9.17
C ASN A 113 -9.74 4.26 -10.20
N TRP A 114 -8.81 5.14 -9.81
CA TRP A 114 -8.06 5.93 -10.76
C TRP A 114 -6.87 5.17 -11.35
N GLN A 115 -6.69 5.23 -12.66
CA GLN A 115 -5.62 4.57 -13.44
C GLN A 115 -5.60 3.04 -13.23
N LEU A 116 -4.85 2.55 -12.28
CA LEU A 116 -4.75 1.14 -11.92
C LEU A 116 -5.84 0.78 -10.90
N ARG A 117 -6.87 0.05 -11.33
CA ARG A 117 -7.96 -0.36 -10.44
C ARG A 117 -7.47 -1.28 -9.33
N MET A 118 -7.86 -0.97 -8.10
CA MET A 118 -7.44 -1.69 -6.90
C MET A 118 -8.64 -2.10 -6.04
N ARG A 119 -8.38 -2.99 -5.10
CA ARG A 119 -9.29 -3.39 -4.02
C ARG A 119 -8.60 -3.18 -2.68
N ASP A 120 -9.33 -2.82 -1.67
CA ASP A 120 -8.90 -2.88 -0.29
C ASP A 120 -8.98 -4.34 0.18
N MET A 121 -7.85 -4.91 0.59
CA MET A 121 -7.75 -6.32 0.94
C MET A 121 -8.46 -6.66 2.25
N TRP A 122 -8.68 -5.70 3.14
CA TRP A 122 -9.47 -5.91 4.35
C TRP A 122 -10.97 -5.88 4.06
N SER A 123 -11.45 -4.86 3.35
CA SER A 123 -12.88 -4.69 3.06
C SER A 123 -13.43 -5.73 2.08
N THR A 124 -12.57 -6.28 1.22
CA THR A 124 -12.94 -7.30 0.22
C THR A 124 -12.50 -8.71 0.61
N ALA A 125 -11.96 -8.90 1.81
CA ALA A 125 -11.59 -10.21 2.31
C ALA A 125 -12.82 -11.12 2.45
N ARG A 126 -12.64 -12.39 2.15
CA ARG A 126 -13.66 -13.41 2.36
C ARG A 126 -14.08 -13.50 3.84
N LYS A 127 -13.12 -13.26 4.73
CA LYS A 127 -13.34 -13.11 6.17
C LYS A 127 -12.46 -11.98 6.68
N SER A 128 -13.04 -10.98 7.28
CA SER A 128 -12.32 -9.91 7.98
C SER A 128 -12.60 -9.95 9.47
N VAL A 129 -11.61 -9.58 10.27
CA VAL A 129 -11.70 -9.53 11.74
C VAL A 129 -11.23 -8.14 12.18
N ASP A 130 -12.09 -7.46 12.91
CA ASP A 130 -11.82 -6.19 13.57
C ASP A 130 -11.73 -6.42 15.09
N ASN A 131 -10.52 -6.25 15.63
CA ASN A 131 -10.27 -6.34 17.07
C ASN A 131 -9.97 -4.96 17.67
N CYS A 132 -10.15 -3.90 16.90
CA CYS A 132 -9.88 -2.55 17.35
C CYS A 132 -11.06 -1.96 18.12
N SER A 133 -10.84 -0.89 18.87
CA SER A 133 -11.92 -0.19 19.53
C SER A 133 -12.81 0.53 18.50
N ALA A 134 -14.08 0.70 18.82
CA ALA A 134 -15.03 1.43 17.96
C ALA A 134 -14.61 2.89 17.68
N SER A 135 -13.73 3.46 18.50
CA SER A 135 -13.17 4.81 18.32
C SER A 135 -11.92 4.84 17.45
N ALA A 136 -11.33 3.67 17.12
CA ALA A 136 -10.15 3.62 16.25
C ALA A 136 -10.54 3.98 14.81
N SER A 137 -9.63 4.66 14.13
CA SER A 137 -9.77 4.98 12.71
C SER A 137 -8.73 4.21 11.92
N ARG A 138 -9.18 3.43 10.94
CA ARG A 138 -8.27 2.73 10.03
C ARG A 138 -7.77 3.74 9.00
N ILE A 139 -6.48 4.05 9.07
CA ILE A 139 -5.77 4.93 8.14
C ILE A 139 -4.61 4.22 7.45
N ASP A 140 -4.29 3.02 7.90
CA ASP A 140 -3.37 2.09 7.27
C ASP A 140 -4.13 1.11 6.39
N TYR A 141 -3.61 0.84 5.19
CA TYR A 141 -4.30 0.02 4.20
C TYR A 141 -3.37 -0.96 3.52
N ILE A 142 -3.95 -2.07 3.08
CA ILE A 142 -3.40 -3.01 2.11
C ILE A 142 -4.32 -3.00 0.90
N TYR A 143 -3.89 -2.40 -0.18
CA TYR A 143 -4.57 -2.46 -1.47
C TYR A 143 -3.83 -3.40 -2.42
N ALA A 144 -4.56 -3.97 -3.37
CA ALA A 144 -3.97 -4.70 -4.48
C ALA A 144 -4.83 -4.56 -5.75
N THR A 145 -4.22 -4.78 -6.90
CA THR A 145 -4.94 -4.83 -8.19
C THR A 145 -6.05 -5.86 -8.19
N THR A 146 -7.04 -5.69 -9.05
CA THR A 146 -8.29 -6.47 -9.05
C THR A 146 -8.13 -7.96 -9.36
N ASN A 147 -6.96 -8.39 -9.81
CA ASN A 147 -6.58 -9.79 -10.00
C ASN A 147 -6.02 -10.48 -8.73
N VAL A 148 -5.95 -9.75 -7.62
CA VAL A 148 -5.60 -10.27 -6.29
C VAL A 148 -6.86 -10.41 -5.45
N PHE A 149 -6.94 -11.49 -4.67
CA PHE A 149 -8.07 -11.81 -3.82
C PHE A 149 -7.61 -12.04 -2.39
N SER A 150 -8.33 -11.47 -1.43
CA SER A 150 -8.08 -11.68 0.01
C SER A 150 -8.98 -12.79 0.54
N THR A 151 -8.37 -13.79 1.18
CA THR A 151 -9.10 -14.86 1.86
C THR A 151 -9.38 -14.52 3.31
N TYR A 152 -8.47 -13.82 3.95
CA TYR A 152 -8.56 -13.38 5.34
C TYR A 152 -7.86 -12.04 5.49
N ALA A 153 -8.40 -11.17 6.32
CA ALA A 153 -7.72 -9.95 6.75
C ALA A 153 -8.06 -9.65 8.21
N GLN A 154 -7.14 -9.05 8.92
CA GLN A 154 -7.33 -8.66 10.31
C GLN A 154 -6.74 -7.28 10.56
N TRP A 155 -7.50 -6.44 11.24
CA TRP A 155 -7.08 -5.20 11.84
C TRP A 155 -7.10 -5.38 13.34
N ASP A 156 -5.97 -5.22 13.99
CA ASP A 156 -5.76 -5.72 15.34
C ASP A 156 -5.25 -4.62 16.27
N ASN A 157 -5.46 -4.86 17.54
CA ASN A 157 -5.07 -3.99 18.62
C ASN A 157 -4.17 -4.78 19.58
N ARG A 158 -2.86 -4.71 19.36
CA ARG A 158 -1.89 -5.52 20.11
C ARG A 158 -1.09 -4.72 21.12
N LYS A 159 -0.94 -5.33 22.27
CA LYS A 159 -0.02 -4.89 23.32
C LYS A 159 1.10 -5.90 23.49
N THR A 160 2.22 -5.44 24.03
CA THR A 160 3.27 -6.31 24.55
C THR A 160 2.76 -7.11 25.77
N GLU A 161 3.50 -8.13 26.18
CA GLU A 161 3.19 -8.90 27.40
C GLU A 161 3.11 -8.00 28.64
N ASP A 162 3.90 -6.90 28.69
CA ASP A 162 3.89 -5.90 29.77
C ASP A 162 2.73 -4.88 29.64
N GLY A 163 1.86 -5.02 28.66
CA GLY A 163 0.65 -4.20 28.48
C GLY A 163 0.85 -2.87 27.74
N PHE A 164 2.04 -2.60 27.20
CA PHE A 164 2.30 -1.40 26.38
C PHE A 164 1.80 -1.59 24.95
N TRP A 165 1.36 -0.52 24.32
CA TRP A 165 1.05 -0.50 22.90
C TRP A 165 2.32 -0.71 22.07
N MET A 166 2.27 -1.59 21.09
CA MET A 166 3.40 -1.86 20.19
C MET A 166 3.65 -0.70 19.22
N SER A 167 2.62 0.07 18.92
CA SER A 167 2.63 1.26 18.07
C SER A 167 1.44 2.15 18.43
N ASP A 168 1.47 3.40 18.04
CA ASP A 168 0.32 4.31 17.99
C ASP A 168 -0.64 3.98 16.83
N HIS A 169 -0.22 3.12 15.89
CA HIS A 169 -1.04 2.54 14.84
C HIS A 169 -1.40 1.08 15.13
N ASN A 170 -2.58 0.70 14.71
CA ASN A 170 -3.06 -0.67 14.79
C ASN A 170 -2.59 -1.47 13.56
N PRO A 171 -1.90 -2.61 13.74
CA PRO A 171 -1.42 -3.40 12.62
C PRO A 171 -2.57 -4.00 11.80
N ILE A 172 -2.37 -4.05 10.50
CA ILE A 172 -3.26 -4.71 9.55
C ILE A 172 -2.48 -5.73 8.75
N TRP A 173 -3.05 -6.92 8.52
CA TRP A 173 -2.51 -7.93 7.61
C TRP A 173 -3.61 -8.61 6.81
N ALA A 174 -3.22 -9.25 5.71
CA ALA A 174 -4.12 -9.99 4.86
C ALA A 174 -3.43 -11.23 4.27
N ASP A 175 -4.17 -12.33 4.20
CA ASP A 175 -3.82 -13.48 3.39
C ASP A 175 -4.42 -13.34 2.01
N VAL A 176 -3.56 -13.39 0.99
CA VAL A 176 -3.96 -13.13 -0.39
C VAL A 176 -3.49 -14.20 -1.34
N TYR A 177 -4.21 -14.36 -2.44
CA TYR A 177 -3.79 -15.17 -3.58
C TYR A 177 -4.06 -14.44 -4.89
N PHE A 178 -3.30 -14.77 -5.90
CA PHE A 178 -3.48 -14.31 -7.27
C PHE A 178 -3.09 -15.42 -8.24
N ARG A 179 -3.67 -15.37 -9.43
CA ARG A 179 -3.29 -16.27 -10.51
C ARG A 179 -2.17 -15.64 -11.30
N THR A 180 -1.13 -16.40 -11.56
CA THR A 180 -0.13 -16.04 -12.56
C THR A 180 -0.69 -16.42 -13.91
N SER A 181 -0.63 -15.50 -14.88
CA SER A 181 -0.80 -15.89 -16.28
C SER A 181 0.37 -16.82 -16.63
N THR A 182 0.05 -18.05 -16.95
CA THR A 182 0.99 -19.02 -17.55
C THR A 182 1.35 -18.56 -18.94
#